data_0c20c21a548878a6a3a4dcfba958f89b
#
_entry.id   0c20c21a548878a6a3a4dcfba958f89b
#
_cell.length_a   1.000
_cell.length_b   1.000
_cell.length_c   1.000
_cell.angle_alpha   90.00
_cell.angle_beta   90.00
_cell.angle_gamma   90.00
#
_symmetry.space_group_name_H-M   'P 1'
#
loop_
_entity.id
_entity.type
_entity.pdbx_description
1 polymer ?
#
loop_
_entity_poly.entity_id
_entity_poly.type
_entity_poly.pdbx_seq_one_letter_code
_entity_poly.pdbx_strand_id
1 'polypeptide(L)'
;MSGRRPARRPARRRPARRSKKQDGQLALLGAGVLAIGLVITVVHWLLVHWWILLIAAVIAAVAGGFWLQQARQRAEWERVRARALRMRIAELDALDHRAFEFAIRDLMRRDGCQAEQLGGAGDNACDVRAVDPMGRVWAIQCKHRRDGDRGSAVGVGVLQQVNGTARQIHGADVAVVLTNGRFSSKAIPWGAEHRIHLVDRRLLGEWAAGSRPLWNLLDRIPPPRRPTALS
;
A
#
# COMPACT_ATOMS: atom_id res chain seq x y z
N MET A 1 40.70 -104.74 -19.41
CA MET A 1 39.52 -103.92 -19.63
C MET A 1 39.64 -102.66 -18.72
N SER A 2 39.87 -101.57 -19.36
CA SER A 2 40.27 -100.28 -18.76
C SER A 2 39.04 -99.49 -18.31
N GLY A 3 38.98 -99.12 -17.03
CA GLY A 3 37.94 -98.25 -16.46
C GLY A 3 38.50 -96.88 -16.19
N ARG A 4 38.16 -95.88 -17.06
CA ARG A 4 38.53 -94.50 -16.86
C ARG A 4 37.66 -93.83 -15.76
N ARG A 5 38.30 -93.27 -14.75
CA ARG A 5 37.66 -92.36 -13.77
C ARG A 5 37.42 -90.94 -14.37
N PRO A 6 36.29 -90.30 -14.16
CA PRO A 6 36.06 -88.91 -14.61
C PRO A 6 36.74 -87.96 -13.68
N ALA A 7 37.32 -86.89 -14.26
CA ALA A 7 37.99 -85.79 -13.57
C ALA A 7 36.98 -84.85 -12.82
N ARG A 8 37.32 -84.54 -11.55
CA ARG A 8 36.60 -83.57 -10.73
C ARG A 8 36.86 -82.13 -11.26
N ARG A 9 35.82 -81.42 -11.61
CA ARG A 9 35.86 -80.01 -11.93
C ARG A 9 36.11 -79.15 -10.66
N PRO A 10 36.97 -78.12 -10.70
CA PRO A 10 37.16 -77.20 -9.56
C PRO A 10 35.96 -76.35 -9.27
N ALA A 11 35.60 -76.16 -7.99
CA ALA A 11 34.51 -75.35 -7.53
C ALA A 11 34.82 -73.87 -7.74
N ARG A 12 34.00 -73.16 -8.55
CA ARG A 12 34.01 -71.70 -8.70
C ARG A 12 33.65 -71.05 -7.36
N ARG A 13 34.61 -70.38 -6.69
CA ARG A 13 34.36 -69.49 -5.54
C ARG A 13 33.45 -68.36 -5.99
N ARG A 14 32.23 -68.26 -5.42
CA ARG A 14 31.32 -67.13 -5.55
C ARG A 14 31.92 -65.91 -4.83
N PRO A 15 31.98 -64.69 -5.43
CA PRO A 15 32.45 -63.56 -4.70
C PRO A 15 31.43 -63.22 -3.60
N ALA A 16 31.90 -62.85 -2.43
CA ALA A 16 31.08 -62.44 -1.28
C ALA A 16 30.27 -61.23 -1.61
N ARG A 17 28.95 -61.39 -1.51
CA ARG A 17 27.95 -60.30 -1.77
C ARG A 17 28.08 -59.32 -0.60
N ARG A 18 28.88 -58.23 -0.77
CA ARG A 18 28.91 -57.11 0.16
C ARG A 18 27.50 -56.62 0.41
N SER A 19 27.12 -56.45 1.67
CA SER A 19 25.79 -56.09 2.08
C SER A 19 25.53 -54.64 1.68
N LYS A 20 24.52 -54.37 0.85
CA LYS A 20 24.03 -53.02 0.44
C LYS A 20 23.80 -52.03 1.62
N LYS A 21 23.61 -52.58 2.85
CA LYS A 21 23.48 -51.78 4.08
C LYS A 21 24.81 -51.17 4.53
N GLN A 22 25.92 -51.85 4.36
CA GLN A 22 27.25 -51.33 4.73
C GLN A 22 27.72 -50.26 3.77
N ASP A 23 27.43 -50.40 2.48
CA ASP A 23 27.76 -49.37 1.48
C ASP A 23 26.95 -48.09 1.68
N GLY A 24 25.67 -48.18 2.11
CA GLY A 24 24.82 -47.03 2.47
C GLY A 24 25.30 -46.31 3.75
N GLN A 25 25.75 -47.05 4.76
CA GLN A 25 26.29 -46.45 5.98
C GLN A 25 27.63 -45.75 5.74
N LEU A 26 28.50 -46.33 4.93
CA LEU A 26 29.77 -45.71 4.53
C LEU A 26 29.55 -44.43 3.68
N ALA A 27 28.55 -44.43 2.79
CA ALA A 27 28.19 -43.26 2.00
C ALA A 27 27.65 -42.12 2.90
N LEU A 28 26.82 -42.43 3.89
CA LEU A 28 26.31 -41.45 4.86
C LEU A 28 27.43 -40.88 5.76
N LEU A 29 28.34 -41.71 6.23
CA LEU A 29 29.51 -41.25 7.00
C LEU A 29 30.44 -40.36 6.14
N GLY A 30 30.67 -40.74 4.88
CA GLY A 30 31.46 -39.95 3.94
C GLY A 30 30.80 -38.56 3.66
N ALA A 31 29.49 -38.54 3.43
CA ALA A 31 28.74 -37.28 3.26
C ALA A 31 28.79 -36.40 4.53
N GLY A 32 28.70 -37.00 5.71
CA GLY A 32 28.83 -36.30 7.00
C GLY A 32 30.21 -35.65 7.18
N VAL A 33 31.28 -36.40 6.88
CA VAL A 33 32.66 -35.86 6.95
C VAL A 33 32.88 -34.71 5.97
N LEU A 34 32.37 -34.85 4.73
CA LEU A 34 32.44 -33.76 3.74
C LEU A 34 31.67 -32.51 4.17
N ALA A 35 30.48 -32.69 4.74
CA ALA A 35 29.69 -31.58 5.27
C ALA A 35 30.40 -30.87 6.42
N ILE A 36 30.97 -31.61 7.37
CA ILE A 36 31.75 -31.06 8.48
C ILE A 36 33.00 -30.33 7.95
N GLY A 37 33.73 -30.93 7.00
CA GLY A 37 34.87 -30.29 6.36
C GLY A 37 34.52 -28.98 5.66
N LEU A 38 33.40 -28.93 4.96
CA LEU A 38 32.88 -27.69 4.32
C LEU A 38 32.58 -26.63 5.37
N VAL A 39 31.87 -27.00 6.45
CA VAL A 39 31.55 -26.06 7.54
C VAL A 39 32.79 -25.49 8.18
N ILE A 40 33.78 -26.34 8.50
CA ILE A 40 35.05 -25.88 9.08
C ILE A 40 35.79 -24.94 8.13
N THR A 41 35.82 -25.26 6.83
CA THR A 41 36.46 -24.39 5.83
C THR A 41 35.76 -23.04 5.73
N VAL A 42 34.43 -22.98 5.70
CA VAL A 42 33.65 -21.76 5.66
C VAL A 42 33.86 -20.93 6.93
N VAL A 43 33.83 -21.58 8.10
CA VAL A 43 34.07 -20.88 9.39
C VAL A 43 35.48 -20.32 9.45
N HIS A 44 36.46 -21.10 9.06
CA HIS A 44 37.86 -20.65 9.02
C HIS A 44 38.04 -19.46 8.06
N TRP A 45 37.45 -19.55 6.86
CA TRP A 45 37.48 -18.48 5.89
C TRP A 45 36.81 -17.21 6.43
N LEU A 46 35.66 -17.32 7.09
CA LEU A 46 34.96 -16.18 7.73
C LEU A 46 35.80 -15.58 8.86
N LEU A 47 36.47 -16.39 9.69
CA LEU A 47 37.32 -15.91 10.76
C LEU A 47 38.57 -15.17 10.27
N VAL A 48 39.13 -15.59 9.13
CA VAL A 48 40.29 -14.94 8.52
C VAL A 48 39.89 -13.66 7.77
N HIS A 49 38.68 -13.64 7.17
CA HIS A 49 38.23 -12.55 6.31
C HIS A 49 37.09 -11.71 6.91
N TRP A 50 36.92 -11.71 8.23
CA TRP A 50 35.87 -10.99 8.94
C TRP A 50 35.79 -9.48 8.58
N TRP A 51 36.94 -8.88 8.25
CA TRP A 51 37.05 -7.50 7.81
C TRP A 51 36.27 -7.20 6.51
N ILE A 52 36.09 -8.21 5.62
CA ILE A 52 35.26 -8.06 4.41
C ILE A 52 33.80 -7.86 4.81
N LEU A 53 33.31 -8.62 5.80
CA LEU A 53 31.95 -8.46 6.31
C LEU A 53 31.77 -7.09 6.98
N LEU A 54 32.78 -6.60 7.67
CA LEU A 54 32.75 -5.27 8.28
C LEU A 54 32.68 -4.18 7.23
N ILE A 55 33.50 -4.24 6.17
CA ILE A 55 33.44 -3.30 5.06
C ILE A 55 32.07 -3.36 4.38
N ALA A 56 31.55 -4.56 4.11
CA ALA A 56 30.24 -4.72 3.50
C ALA A 56 29.13 -4.12 4.38
N ALA A 57 29.19 -4.31 5.70
CA ALA A 57 28.25 -3.70 6.64
C ALA A 57 28.32 -2.17 6.66
N VAL A 58 29.54 -1.58 6.62
CA VAL A 58 29.73 -0.13 6.55
C VAL A 58 29.16 0.43 5.22
N ILE A 59 29.44 -0.23 4.10
CA ILE A 59 28.91 0.20 2.79
C ILE A 59 27.38 0.12 2.81
N ALA A 60 26.80 -0.96 3.33
CA ALA A 60 25.35 -1.10 3.45
C ALA A 60 24.73 -0.04 4.36
N ALA A 61 25.37 0.29 5.49
CA ALA A 61 24.91 1.35 6.40
C ALA A 61 24.96 2.74 5.74
N VAL A 62 26.05 3.05 5.02
CA VAL A 62 26.17 4.33 4.28
C VAL A 62 25.15 4.42 3.15
N ALA A 63 25.00 3.36 2.35
CA ALA A 63 24.01 3.32 1.27
C ALA A 63 22.59 3.43 1.82
N GLY A 64 22.27 2.72 2.89
CA GLY A 64 20.98 2.79 3.58
C GLY A 64 20.69 4.19 4.15
N GLY A 65 21.69 4.81 4.81
CA GLY A 65 21.59 6.16 5.32
C GLY A 65 21.37 7.20 4.19
N PHE A 66 22.10 7.08 3.11
CA PHE A 66 21.93 7.94 1.92
C PHE A 66 20.51 7.77 1.31
N TRP A 67 20.05 6.53 1.18
CA TRP A 67 18.70 6.24 0.66
C TRP A 67 17.60 6.82 1.54
N LEU A 68 17.72 6.67 2.87
CA LEU A 68 16.79 7.25 3.84
C LEU A 68 16.79 8.79 3.78
N GLN A 69 17.95 9.41 3.64
CA GLN A 69 18.08 10.86 3.53
C GLN A 69 17.43 11.37 2.23
N GLN A 70 17.67 10.70 1.10
CA GLN A 70 17.00 11.02 -0.16
C GLN A 70 15.48 10.86 -0.07
N ALA A 71 14.99 9.80 0.58
CA ALA A 71 13.56 9.58 0.76
C ALA A 71 12.93 10.71 1.60
N ARG A 72 13.60 11.15 2.68
CA ARG A 72 13.15 12.28 3.51
C ARG A 72 13.10 13.59 2.71
N GLN A 73 14.16 13.90 1.97
CA GLN A 73 14.20 15.11 1.13
C GLN A 73 13.10 15.11 0.06
N ARG A 74 12.86 13.99 -0.62
CA ARG A 74 11.75 13.87 -1.59
C ARG A 74 10.41 14.12 -0.93
N ALA A 75 10.16 13.52 0.24
CA ALA A 75 8.93 13.73 1.00
C ALA A 75 8.73 15.19 1.43
N GLU A 76 9.80 15.89 1.80
CA GLU A 76 9.74 17.33 2.13
C GLU A 76 9.43 18.18 0.89
N TRP A 77 10.08 17.93 -0.24
CA TRP A 77 9.79 18.62 -1.50
C TRP A 77 8.36 18.39 -1.98
N GLU A 78 7.84 17.17 -1.84
CA GLU A 78 6.44 16.86 -2.15
C GLU A 78 5.48 17.62 -1.25
N ARG A 79 5.77 17.72 0.05
CA ARG A 79 4.97 18.51 1.01
C ARG A 79 4.99 20.01 0.66
N VAL A 80 6.15 20.57 0.29
CA VAL A 80 6.26 21.98 -0.09
C VAL A 80 5.48 22.24 -1.39
N ARG A 81 5.62 21.37 -2.40
CA ARG A 81 4.85 21.45 -3.65
C ARG A 81 3.35 21.31 -3.40
N ALA A 82 2.96 20.34 -2.58
CA ALA A 82 1.55 20.15 -2.24
C ALA A 82 0.97 21.43 -1.57
N ARG A 83 1.65 22.01 -0.60
CA ARG A 83 1.20 23.24 0.08
C ARG A 83 1.02 24.44 -0.88
N ALA A 84 1.77 24.45 -1.97
CA ALA A 84 1.66 25.50 -3.01
C ALA A 84 0.54 25.22 -4.00
N LEU A 85 -0.08 24.02 -3.99
CA LEU A 85 -1.12 23.66 -4.94
C LEU A 85 -2.32 24.62 -4.82
N ARG A 86 -2.64 25.28 -5.92
CA ARG A 86 -3.81 26.11 -6.11
C ARG A 86 -4.42 25.76 -7.46
N MET A 87 -5.72 25.58 -7.49
CA MET A 87 -6.47 25.26 -8.71
C MET A 87 -7.66 26.20 -8.83
N ARG A 88 -7.82 26.77 -10.00
CA ARG A 88 -9.02 27.53 -10.32
C ARG A 88 -10.15 26.57 -10.67
N ILE A 89 -11.37 26.95 -10.40
CA ILE A 89 -12.53 26.11 -10.70
C ILE A 89 -12.64 25.74 -12.19
N ALA A 90 -12.20 26.63 -13.08
CA ALA A 90 -12.16 26.36 -14.53
C ALA A 90 -11.15 25.25 -14.89
N GLU A 91 -10.06 25.11 -14.15
CA GLU A 91 -9.10 24.02 -14.33
C GLU A 91 -9.71 22.69 -13.90
N LEU A 92 -10.48 22.68 -12.81
CA LEU A 92 -11.21 21.50 -12.35
C LEU A 92 -12.34 21.11 -13.32
N ASP A 93 -13.00 22.08 -13.95
CA ASP A 93 -14.03 21.81 -14.97
C ASP A 93 -13.48 21.12 -16.21
N ALA A 94 -12.25 21.44 -16.60
CA ALA A 94 -11.58 20.89 -17.79
C ALA A 94 -11.08 19.44 -17.61
N LEU A 95 -11.09 18.92 -16.39
CA LEU A 95 -10.63 17.57 -16.11
C LEU A 95 -11.65 16.51 -16.57
N ASP A 96 -11.18 15.29 -16.80
CA ASP A 96 -12.06 14.12 -16.84
C ASP A 96 -12.42 13.65 -15.42
N HIS A 97 -13.34 12.69 -15.31
CA HIS A 97 -13.78 12.17 -14.00
C HIS A 97 -12.64 11.68 -13.13
N ARG A 98 -11.73 10.91 -13.70
CA ARG A 98 -10.61 10.31 -12.95
C ARG A 98 -9.56 11.35 -12.56
N ALA A 99 -9.22 12.26 -13.47
CA ALA A 99 -8.33 13.36 -13.18
C ALA A 99 -8.90 14.28 -12.09
N PHE A 100 -10.22 14.49 -12.08
CA PHE A 100 -10.90 15.24 -11.03
C PHE A 100 -10.76 14.56 -9.65
N GLU A 101 -10.94 13.25 -9.54
CA GLU A 101 -10.71 12.49 -8.30
C GLU A 101 -9.27 12.64 -7.81
N PHE A 102 -8.29 12.53 -8.71
CA PHE A 102 -6.89 12.78 -8.38
C PHE A 102 -6.63 14.22 -7.90
N ALA A 103 -7.27 15.21 -8.52
CA ALA A 103 -7.16 16.60 -8.08
C ALA A 103 -7.71 16.78 -6.65
N ILE A 104 -8.85 16.18 -6.33
CA ILE A 104 -9.42 16.20 -4.98
C ILE A 104 -8.50 15.50 -3.97
N ARG A 105 -7.93 14.33 -4.31
CA ARG A 105 -6.92 13.68 -3.48
C ARG A 105 -5.74 14.59 -3.20
N ASP A 106 -5.22 15.28 -4.21
CA ASP A 106 -4.05 16.14 -4.10
C ASP A 106 -4.35 17.41 -3.30
N LEU A 107 -5.57 17.95 -3.39
CA LEU A 107 -6.05 19.03 -2.51
C LEU A 107 -6.13 18.57 -1.04
N MET A 108 -6.60 17.36 -0.76
CA MET A 108 -6.56 16.78 0.60
C MET A 108 -5.12 16.62 1.11
N ARG A 109 -4.20 16.17 0.24
CA ARG A 109 -2.76 16.08 0.58
C ARG A 109 -2.13 17.45 0.83
N ARG A 110 -2.51 18.46 0.06
CA ARG A 110 -2.13 19.87 0.30
C ARG A 110 -2.50 20.31 1.71
N ASP A 111 -3.69 19.94 2.15
CA ASP A 111 -4.19 20.26 3.48
C ASP A 111 -3.52 19.44 4.60
N GLY A 112 -2.61 18.51 4.25
CA GLY A 112 -1.85 17.69 5.20
C GLY A 112 -2.45 16.32 5.51
N CYS A 113 -3.50 15.92 4.78
CA CYS A 113 -4.07 14.58 4.92
C CYS A 113 -3.19 13.50 4.26
N GLN A 114 -3.25 12.29 4.82
CA GLN A 114 -2.88 11.09 4.09
C GLN A 114 -4.07 10.68 3.23
N ALA A 115 -4.02 10.92 1.92
CA ALA A 115 -5.13 10.70 1.02
C ALA A 115 -4.77 9.74 -0.12
N GLU A 116 -5.70 8.85 -0.44
CA GLU A 116 -5.62 7.88 -1.53
C GLU A 116 -6.88 7.95 -2.40
N GLN A 117 -6.72 7.71 -3.69
CA GLN A 117 -7.84 7.57 -4.62
C GLN A 117 -8.16 6.08 -4.71
N LEU A 118 -9.40 5.70 -4.41
CA LEU A 118 -9.86 4.31 -4.39
C LEU A 118 -10.45 3.87 -5.73
N GLY A 119 -10.95 4.80 -6.52
CA GLY A 119 -11.78 4.64 -7.71
C GLY A 119 -11.60 3.37 -8.53
N GLY A 120 -12.70 2.73 -8.84
CA GLY A 120 -12.79 1.49 -9.61
C GLY A 120 -14.12 0.78 -9.40
N ALA A 121 -14.34 -0.33 -10.10
CA ALA A 121 -15.49 -1.18 -9.85
C ALA A 121 -15.42 -1.73 -8.41
N GLY A 122 -16.34 -1.31 -7.55
CA GLY A 122 -16.38 -1.75 -6.15
C GLY A 122 -15.89 -0.74 -5.11
N ASP A 123 -15.69 0.54 -5.49
CA ASP A 123 -15.28 1.63 -4.58
C ASP A 123 -16.31 1.96 -3.49
N ASN A 124 -17.51 1.33 -3.54
CA ASN A 124 -18.59 1.51 -2.57
C ASN A 124 -18.91 2.99 -2.32
N ALA A 125 -19.01 3.78 -3.38
CA ALA A 125 -19.31 5.21 -3.35
C ALA A 125 -18.32 6.05 -2.52
N CYS A 126 -17.02 5.73 -2.61
CA CYS A 126 -15.92 6.52 -2.06
C CYS A 126 -14.78 6.60 -3.07
N ASP A 127 -14.63 7.74 -3.75
CA ASP A 127 -13.58 7.95 -4.74
C ASP A 127 -12.25 8.31 -4.08
N VAL A 128 -12.29 9.08 -2.99
CA VAL A 128 -11.10 9.50 -2.22
C VAL A 128 -11.30 9.21 -0.75
N ARG A 129 -10.39 8.43 -0.19
CA ARG A 129 -10.28 8.21 1.26
C ARG A 129 -9.11 9.01 1.80
N ALA A 130 -9.31 9.71 2.92
CA ALA A 130 -8.25 10.48 3.54
C ALA A 130 -8.26 10.34 5.05
N VAL A 131 -7.08 10.53 5.66
CA VAL A 131 -6.93 10.69 7.12
C VAL A 131 -6.33 12.05 7.37
N ASP A 132 -7.02 12.90 8.11
CA ASP A 132 -6.55 14.25 8.41
C ASP A 132 -5.50 14.26 9.56
N PRO A 133 -4.81 15.40 9.79
CA PRO A 133 -3.83 15.50 10.85
C PRO A 133 -4.39 15.29 12.27
N MET A 134 -5.70 15.37 12.46
CA MET A 134 -6.41 15.09 13.71
C MET A 134 -6.88 13.63 13.83
N GLY A 135 -6.51 12.78 12.88
CA GLY A 135 -6.81 11.34 12.87
C GLY A 135 -8.21 10.97 12.40
N ARG A 136 -9.02 11.93 11.90
CA ARG A 136 -10.37 11.63 11.38
C ARG A 136 -10.27 11.02 10.00
N VAL A 137 -11.06 9.99 9.76
CA VAL A 137 -11.19 9.32 8.46
C VAL A 137 -12.27 10.02 7.63
N TRP A 138 -11.93 10.37 6.40
CA TRP A 138 -12.79 11.03 5.43
C TRP A 138 -13.13 10.07 4.29
N ALA A 139 -14.40 9.96 3.93
CA ALA A 139 -14.87 9.31 2.71
C ALA A 139 -15.49 10.37 1.80
N ILE A 140 -14.91 10.57 0.64
CA ILE A 140 -15.29 11.62 -0.32
C ILE A 140 -15.75 10.95 -1.60
N GLN A 141 -17.00 11.23 -1.99
CA GLN A 141 -17.55 10.89 -3.29
C GLN A 141 -17.49 12.11 -4.21
N CYS A 142 -16.86 11.96 -5.36
CA CYS A 142 -16.70 12.99 -6.36
C CYS A 142 -17.76 12.85 -7.46
N LYS A 143 -18.41 13.95 -7.81
CA LYS A 143 -19.39 14.01 -8.90
C LYS A 143 -19.00 15.13 -9.86
N HIS A 144 -18.04 14.84 -10.74
CA HIS A 144 -17.65 15.76 -11.79
C HIS A 144 -18.79 15.99 -12.80
N ARG A 145 -18.99 17.24 -13.22
CA ARG A 145 -19.92 17.65 -14.25
C ARG A 145 -19.17 18.37 -15.36
N ARG A 146 -19.25 17.82 -16.58
CA ARG A 146 -18.58 18.39 -17.75
C ARG A 146 -18.99 19.84 -17.99
N ASP A 147 -20.29 20.13 -17.79
CA ASP A 147 -20.85 21.46 -17.98
C ASP A 147 -20.86 22.30 -16.69
N GLY A 148 -20.11 21.85 -15.66
CA GLY A 148 -20.06 22.55 -14.38
C GLY A 148 -21.44 22.82 -13.80
N ASP A 149 -21.73 24.08 -13.55
CA ASP A 149 -23.01 24.52 -12.95
C ASP A 149 -24.24 24.37 -13.86
N ARG A 150 -24.04 24.26 -15.18
CA ARG A 150 -25.10 24.01 -16.15
C ARG A 150 -25.51 22.56 -16.23
N GLY A 151 -24.66 21.67 -15.73
CA GLY A 151 -24.92 20.25 -15.73
C GLY A 151 -26.06 19.85 -14.79
N SER A 152 -26.46 18.59 -14.85
CA SER A 152 -27.48 18.03 -13.97
C SER A 152 -27.07 18.13 -12.50
N ALA A 153 -27.97 18.56 -11.62
CA ALA A 153 -27.72 18.67 -10.20
C ALA A 153 -27.49 17.27 -9.57
N VAL A 154 -26.63 17.20 -8.57
CA VAL A 154 -26.42 15.97 -7.77
C VAL A 154 -27.64 15.76 -6.89
N GLY A 155 -28.31 14.64 -7.07
CA GLY A 155 -29.56 14.28 -6.37
C GLY A 155 -29.32 13.46 -5.10
N VAL A 156 -30.41 13.23 -4.36
CA VAL A 156 -30.43 12.46 -3.09
C VAL A 156 -29.88 11.05 -3.25
N GLY A 157 -30.11 10.36 -4.39
CA GLY A 157 -29.64 9.00 -4.60
C GLY A 157 -28.13 8.82 -4.41
N VAL A 158 -27.31 9.80 -4.79
CA VAL A 158 -25.87 9.80 -4.53
C VAL A 158 -25.57 9.86 -3.02
N LEU A 159 -26.28 10.71 -2.32
CA LEU A 159 -26.11 10.86 -0.86
C LEU A 159 -26.52 9.58 -0.11
N GLN A 160 -27.57 8.91 -0.57
CA GLN A 160 -28.03 7.63 -0.01
C GLN A 160 -26.95 6.55 -0.16
N GLN A 161 -26.30 6.46 -1.32
CA GLN A 161 -25.18 5.53 -1.53
C GLN A 161 -24.05 5.82 -0.54
N VAL A 162 -23.61 7.06 -0.41
CA VAL A 162 -22.54 7.46 0.52
C VAL A 162 -22.97 7.21 1.97
N ASN A 163 -24.22 7.48 2.34
CA ASN A 163 -24.71 7.22 3.70
C ASN A 163 -24.64 5.73 4.07
N GLY A 164 -24.94 4.85 3.11
CA GLY A 164 -24.89 3.40 3.31
C GLY A 164 -23.49 2.83 3.42
N THR A 165 -22.47 3.53 2.94
CA THR A 165 -21.12 2.96 2.79
C THR A 165 -20.04 3.68 3.59
N ALA A 166 -20.13 5.00 3.73
CA ALA A 166 -19.07 5.82 4.31
C ALA A 166 -18.66 5.35 5.71
N ARG A 167 -19.61 5.10 6.59
CA ARG A 167 -19.33 4.68 7.98
C ARG A 167 -19.15 3.18 8.10
N GLN A 168 -20.00 2.38 7.45
CA GLN A 168 -20.03 0.93 7.56
C GLN A 168 -18.85 0.24 6.86
N ILE A 169 -18.49 0.73 5.67
CA ILE A 169 -17.46 0.11 4.84
C ILE A 169 -16.11 0.82 4.98
N HIS A 170 -16.12 2.17 4.94
CA HIS A 170 -14.88 2.94 4.94
C HIS A 170 -14.44 3.41 6.34
N GLY A 171 -15.26 3.18 7.38
CA GLY A 171 -14.97 3.62 8.75
C GLY A 171 -14.84 5.14 8.89
N ALA A 172 -15.53 5.90 8.02
CA ALA A 172 -15.39 7.34 7.95
C ALA A 172 -16.07 8.06 9.12
N ASP A 173 -15.36 9.02 9.70
CA ASP A 173 -15.91 9.99 10.64
C ASP A 173 -16.64 11.12 9.89
N VAL A 174 -16.12 11.46 8.71
CA VAL A 174 -16.60 12.55 7.87
C VAL A 174 -16.97 12.01 6.50
N ALA A 175 -18.23 12.09 6.13
CA ALA A 175 -18.74 11.72 4.82
C ALA A 175 -18.96 13.00 3.99
N VAL A 176 -18.42 13.04 2.78
CA VAL A 176 -18.47 14.20 1.88
C VAL A 176 -18.96 13.78 0.51
N VAL A 177 -19.89 14.54 -0.07
CA VAL A 177 -20.16 14.51 -1.50
C VAL A 177 -19.71 15.83 -2.11
N LEU A 178 -18.88 15.76 -3.14
CA LEU A 178 -18.23 16.90 -3.75
C LEU A 178 -18.55 16.98 -5.24
N THR A 179 -18.83 18.19 -5.74
CA THR A 179 -19.10 18.41 -7.16
C THR A 179 -18.57 19.77 -7.62
N ASN A 180 -18.12 19.86 -8.87
CA ASN A 180 -17.90 21.13 -9.57
C ASN A 180 -19.18 21.75 -10.12
N GLY A 181 -20.33 21.13 -9.86
CA GLY A 181 -21.68 21.63 -10.20
C GLY A 181 -22.46 22.03 -8.97
N ARG A 182 -23.76 21.71 -8.95
CA ARG A 182 -24.70 22.05 -7.89
C ARG A 182 -25.42 20.84 -7.34
N PHE A 183 -25.99 20.96 -6.15
CA PHE A 183 -26.88 19.99 -5.55
C PHE A 183 -28.35 20.34 -5.84
N SER A 184 -29.18 19.31 -5.88
CA SER A 184 -30.61 19.52 -5.99
C SER A 184 -31.18 20.11 -4.68
N SER A 185 -32.31 20.84 -4.77
CA SER A 185 -32.98 21.40 -3.59
C SER A 185 -33.38 20.37 -2.53
N LYS A 186 -33.64 19.13 -2.95
CA LYS A 186 -33.93 18.00 -2.04
C LYS A 186 -32.68 17.38 -1.41
N ALA A 187 -31.53 17.45 -2.08
CA ALA A 187 -30.27 16.89 -1.58
C ALA A 187 -29.70 17.70 -0.39
N ILE A 188 -29.89 19.00 -0.39
CA ILE A 188 -29.34 19.90 0.65
C ILE A 188 -29.87 19.54 2.05
N PRO A 189 -31.18 19.56 2.31
CA PRO A 189 -31.72 19.22 3.64
C PRO A 189 -31.44 17.76 3.99
N TRP A 190 -31.51 16.86 3.01
CA TRP A 190 -31.21 15.45 3.24
C TRP A 190 -29.76 15.20 3.70
N GLY A 191 -28.80 15.89 3.08
CA GLY A 191 -27.40 15.81 3.49
C GLY A 191 -27.16 16.33 4.91
N ALA A 192 -27.81 17.44 5.28
CA ALA A 192 -27.75 18.02 6.62
C ALA A 192 -28.31 17.08 7.69
N GLU A 193 -29.46 16.43 7.42
CA GLU A 193 -30.11 15.48 8.30
C GLU A 193 -29.22 14.24 8.55
N HIS A 194 -28.56 13.72 7.50
CA HIS A 194 -27.74 12.52 7.54
C HIS A 194 -26.26 12.77 7.80
N ARG A 195 -25.89 14.01 8.14
CA ARG A 195 -24.50 14.41 8.44
C ARG A 195 -23.54 14.09 7.30
N ILE A 196 -23.99 14.36 6.06
CA ILE A 196 -23.16 14.30 4.86
C ILE A 196 -22.84 15.74 4.46
N HIS A 197 -21.57 16.07 4.41
CA HIS A 197 -21.10 17.38 4.01
C HIS A 197 -21.19 17.53 2.49
N LEU A 198 -21.74 18.62 2.03
CA LEU A 198 -21.92 18.90 0.62
C LEU A 198 -20.96 20.03 0.20
N VAL A 199 -20.06 19.70 -0.72
CA VAL A 199 -19.12 20.64 -1.31
C VAL A 199 -19.57 20.93 -2.74
N ASP A 200 -20.29 22.04 -2.92
CA ASP A 200 -20.73 22.52 -4.21
C ASP A 200 -19.61 23.25 -4.96
N ARG A 201 -19.91 23.71 -6.18
CA ARG A 201 -18.99 24.48 -7.03
C ARG A 201 -18.37 25.67 -6.32
N ARG A 202 -19.19 26.45 -5.58
CA ARG A 202 -18.73 27.65 -4.89
C ARG A 202 -17.72 27.31 -3.81
N LEU A 203 -18.05 26.35 -2.95
CA LEU A 203 -17.20 25.91 -1.85
C LEU A 203 -15.95 25.19 -2.37
N LEU A 204 -16.09 24.38 -3.43
CA LEU A 204 -14.95 23.75 -4.11
C LEU A 204 -13.98 24.80 -4.68
N GLY A 205 -14.49 25.83 -5.33
CA GLY A 205 -13.66 26.92 -5.86
C GLY A 205 -12.91 27.67 -4.77
N GLU A 206 -13.57 27.97 -3.65
CA GLU A 206 -12.97 28.60 -2.47
C GLU A 206 -11.86 27.72 -1.88
N TRP A 207 -12.13 26.44 -1.72
CA TRP A 207 -11.17 25.48 -1.21
C TRP A 207 -9.98 25.27 -2.13
N ALA A 208 -10.22 25.04 -3.43
CA ALA A 208 -9.18 24.74 -4.41
C ALA A 208 -8.22 25.92 -4.64
N ALA A 209 -8.75 27.15 -4.72
CA ALA A 209 -7.96 28.37 -4.92
C ALA A 209 -7.34 28.89 -3.62
N GLY A 210 -7.92 28.58 -2.47
CA GLY A 210 -7.51 29.07 -1.17
C GLY A 210 -6.35 28.31 -0.52
N SER A 211 -6.07 28.69 0.72
CA SER A 211 -5.05 28.06 1.59
C SER A 211 -5.65 27.44 2.85
N ARG A 212 -6.96 27.61 3.05
CA ARG A 212 -7.65 27.03 4.21
C ARG A 212 -7.96 25.55 3.95
N PRO A 213 -7.65 24.66 4.90
CA PRO A 213 -8.02 23.25 4.79
C PRO A 213 -9.54 23.08 4.71
N LEU A 214 -9.98 21.99 4.06
CA LEU A 214 -11.40 21.72 3.84
C LEU A 214 -12.20 21.70 5.16
N TRP A 215 -11.66 21.14 6.22
CA TRP A 215 -12.34 21.07 7.52
C TRP A 215 -12.57 22.45 8.20
N ASN A 216 -11.88 23.49 7.75
CA ASN A 216 -12.12 24.86 8.21
C ASN A 216 -13.21 25.59 7.40
N LEU A 217 -13.66 24.96 6.33
CA LEU A 217 -14.72 25.49 5.45
C LEU A 217 -16.05 24.79 5.65
N LEU A 218 -16.04 23.62 6.30
CA LEU A 218 -17.23 22.82 6.57
C LEU A 218 -17.71 23.03 8.00
N ASP A 219 -19.04 23.11 8.14
CA ASP A 219 -19.68 23.20 9.46
C ASP A 219 -19.80 21.82 10.12
N ARG A 220 -19.83 21.80 11.46
CA ARG A 220 -20.16 20.62 12.28
C ARG A 220 -19.29 19.40 12.02
N ILE A 221 -18.00 19.61 11.78
CA ILE A 221 -17.03 18.54 11.69
C ILE A 221 -16.90 17.83 13.06
N PRO A 222 -16.87 16.49 13.13
CA PRO A 222 -16.66 15.76 14.37
C PRO A 222 -15.36 16.17 15.08
N PRO A 223 -15.31 16.06 16.41
CA PRO A 223 -14.09 16.35 17.17
C PRO A 223 -12.94 15.43 16.72
N PRO A 224 -11.67 15.83 16.96
CA PRO A 224 -10.51 14.98 16.70
C PRO A 224 -10.67 13.62 17.39
N ARG A 225 -10.21 12.55 16.73
CA ARG A 225 -10.05 11.27 17.41
C ARG A 225 -9.00 11.47 18.50
N ARG A 226 -9.29 11.07 19.73
CA ARG A 226 -8.25 11.03 20.77
C ARG A 226 -7.16 10.07 20.27
N PRO A 227 -5.87 10.44 20.33
CA PRO A 227 -4.83 9.48 20.04
C PRO A 227 -5.04 8.30 20.98
N THR A 228 -5.25 7.12 20.40
CA THR A 228 -5.24 5.89 21.21
C THR A 228 -3.84 5.82 21.77
N ALA A 229 -3.70 5.98 23.08
CA ALA A 229 -2.44 5.71 23.73
C ALA A 229 -2.06 4.29 23.34
N LEU A 230 -0.97 4.17 22.60
CA LEU A 230 -0.41 2.87 22.24
C LEU A 230 -0.09 2.16 23.57
N SER A 231 -0.92 1.17 23.89
CA SER A 231 -0.69 0.21 24.97
C SER A 231 0.43 -0.74 24.57
#